data_2abca307877f72642ebf8ecf1e4d7c18
#
_entry.id   2abca307877f72642ebf8ecf1e4d7c18
#
_cell.length_a   1.000
_cell.length_b   1.000
_cell.length_c   1.000
_cell.angle_alpha   90.00
_cell.angle_beta   90.00
_cell.angle_gamma   90.00
#
_symmetry.space_group_name_H-M   'P 1'
#
loop_
_entity.id
_entity.type
_entity.pdbx_description
1 polymer ?
#
loop_
_entity_poly.entity_id
_entity_poly.type
_entity_poly.pdbx_seq_one_letter_code
_entity_poly.pdbx_strand_id
1 'polypeptide(L)'
;MPVLRAFARPLLASVFAVQGGASLLHPEQVAARAAPIVAPIAEHVPAVPADAEQAVRINGAVQLAGATLLALGRIPRLSALAIAGTLVPTTLAGHRFWEVDDPQERAQQRIHFLKNLAILGGLLLAAADTAGAPSLAWRGRHAARQARRDVARTRRTARVAAQAGVRAGRVSARRRAR
;
A
#
# COMPACT_ATOMS: atom_id res chain seq x y z
N MET A 1 17.06 -11.48 0.20
CA MET A 1 18.18 -10.71 -0.37
C MET A 1 18.13 -9.26 0.11
N PRO A 2 18.74 -8.91 1.26
CA PRO A 2 18.65 -7.54 1.81
C PRO A 2 19.43 -6.52 0.97
N VAL A 3 20.56 -6.90 0.41
CA VAL A 3 21.45 -6.03 -0.38
C VAL A 3 20.75 -5.47 -1.61
N LEU A 4 20.08 -6.31 -2.39
CA LEU A 4 19.34 -5.84 -3.59
C LEU A 4 18.29 -4.79 -3.23
N ARG A 5 17.57 -4.96 -2.12
CA ARG A 5 16.57 -4.01 -1.66
C ARG A 5 17.17 -2.68 -1.23
N ALA A 6 18.36 -2.70 -0.63
CA ALA A 6 19.07 -1.52 -0.18
C ALA A 6 19.46 -0.58 -1.36
N PHE A 7 19.64 -1.13 -2.55
CA PHE A 7 19.90 -0.35 -3.77
C PHE A 7 18.64 -0.08 -4.58
N ALA A 8 17.78 -1.08 -4.78
CA ALA A 8 16.61 -0.95 -5.62
C ALA A 8 15.59 0.09 -5.10
N ARG A 9 15.41 0.18 -3.78
CA ARG A 9 14.46 1.12 -3.17
C ARG A 9 14.88 2.59 -3.36
N PRO A 10 16.11 3.00 -3.04
CA PRO A 10 16.58 4.37 -3.32
C PRO A 10 16.56 4.71 -4.80
N LEU A 11 16.96 3.80 -5.68
CA LEU A 11 16.92 4.01 -7.13
C LEU A 11 15.49 4.25 -7.63
N LEU A 12 14.53 3.45 -7.20
CA LEU A 12 13.12 3.64 -7.55
C LEU A 12 12.55 4.92 -6.93
N ALA A 13 12.94 5.26 -5.71
CA ALA A 13 12.47 6.43 -4.99
C ALA A 13 13.02 7.75 -5.56
N SER A 14 14.24 7.75 -6.15
CA SER A 14 14.93 8.97 -6.56
C SER A 14 14.13 9.84 -7.54
N VAL A 15 13.47 9.23 -8.50
CA VAL A 15 12.61 9.93 -9.48
C VAL A 15 11.50 10.70 -8.77
N PHE A 16 10.86 10.09 -7.79
CA PHE A 16 9.74 10.68 -7.05
C PHE A 16 10.21 11.72 -6.03
N ALA A 17 11.40 11.58 -5.48
CA ALA A 17 11.99 12.59 -4.61
C ALA A 17 12.25 13.89 -5.40
N VAL A 18 12.81 13.79 -6.60
CA VAL A 18 13.09 14.94 -7.46
C VAL A 18 11.79 15.56 -7.98
N GLN A 19 10.91 14.77 -8.57
CA GLN A 19 9.64 15.28 -9.14
C GLN A 19 8.69 15.79 -8.07
N GLY A 20 8.57 15.06 -6.95
CA GLY A 20 7.74 15.46 -5.82
C GLY A 20 8.23 16.76 -5.19
N GLY A 21 9.55 16.91 -5.04
CA GLY A 21 10.16 18.16 -4.57
C GLY A 21 9.88 19.34 -5.51
N ALA A 22 10.04 19.16 -6.81
CA ALA A 22 9.73 20.18 -7.81
C ALA A 22 8.24 20.58 -7.81
N SER A 23 7.33 19.59 -7.77
CA SER A 23 5.87 19.85 -7.71
C SER A 23 5.43 20.52 -6.41
N LEU A 24 6.13 20.26 -5.31
CA LEU A 24 5.86 20.89 -4.02
C LEU A 24 6.28 22.35 -4.00
N LEU A 25 7.46 22.66 -4.58
CA LEU A 25 8.04 23.99 -4.56
C LEU A 25 7.48 24.90 -5.69
N HIS A 26 7.19 24.32 -6.86
CA HIS A 26 6.78 25.01 -8.07
C HIS A 26 5.54 24.37 -8.71
N PRO A 27 4.40 24.25 -7.98
CA PRO A 27 3.20 23.58 -8.49
C PRO A 27 2.59 24.29 -9.70
N GLU A 28 2.76 25.62 -9.80
CA GLU A 28 2.28 26.47 -10.89
C GLU A 28 2.78 26.03 -12.28
N GLN A 29 3.98 25.43 -12.36
CA GLN A 29 4.58 24.97 -13.63
C GLN A 29 3.81 23.83 -14.28
N VAL A 30 3.07 23.04 -13.50
CA VAL A 30 2.34 21.86 -13.98
C VAL A 30 0.84 21.92 -13.75
N ALA A 31 0.36 22.89 -12.95
CA ALA A 31 -1.04 23.03 -12.58
C ALA A 31 -1.99 23.09 -13.78
N ALA A 32 -1.65 23.89 -14.81
CA ALA A 32 -2.48 24.03 -16.00
C ALA A 32 -2.66 22.69 -16.74
N ARG A 33 -1.63 21.84 -16.81
CA ARG A 33 -1.71 20.50 -17.40
C ARG A 33 -2.41 19.49 -16.51
N ALA A 34 -2.38 19.69 -15.20
CA ALA A 34 -3.04 18.83 -14.22
C ALA A 34 -4.55 19.11 -14.12
N ALA A 35 -4.99 20.34 -14.33
CA ALA A 35 -6.38 20.76 -14.16
C ALA A 35 -7.42 19.84 -14.83
N PRO A 36 -7.28 19.40 -16.09
CA PRO A 36 -8.23 18.50 -16.74
C PRO A 36 -8.34 17.12 -16.10
N ILE A 37 -7.33 16.70 -15.34
CA ILE A 37 -7.30 15.42 -14.63
C ILE A 37 -7.78 15.60 -13.19
N VAL A 38 -7.42 16.71 -12.54
CA VAL A 38 -7.78 17.01 -11.15
C VAL A 38 -9.28 17.23 -11.01
N ALA A 39 -9.90 18.00 -11.92
CA ALA A 39 -11.32 18.35 -11.83
C ALA A 39 -12.23 17.12 -11.68
N PRO A 40 -12.23 16.11 -12.58
CA PRO A 40 -13.09 14.95 -12.44
C PRO A 40 -12.75 14.07 -11.23
N ILE A 41 -11.49 14.07 -10.78
CA ILE A 41 -11.10 13.32 -9.58
C ILE A 41 -11.68 14.01 -8.34
N ALA A 42 -11.60 15.33 -8.25
CA ALA A 42 -12.11 16.11 -7.12
C ALA A 42 -13.62 15.96 -6.95
N GLU A 43 -14.38 15.82 -8.06
CA GLU A 43 -15.83 15.56 -8.00
C GLU A 43 -16.18 14.24 -7.30
N HIS A 44 -15.32 13.21 -7.39
CA HIS A 44 -15.59 11.88 -6.86
C HIS A 44 -14.79 11.57 -5.59
N VAL A 45 -13.71 12.30 -5.32
CA VAL A 45 -12.81 12.06 -4.19
C VAL A 45 -12.68 13.32 -3.34
N PRO A 46 -13.45 13.47 -2.26
CA PRO A 46 -13.48 14.68 -1.43
C PRO A 46 -12.10 15.06 -0.82
N ALA A 47 -11.18 14.13 -0.75
CA ALA A 47 -9.81 14.36 -0.26
C ALA A 47 -8.91 15.08 -1.28
N VAL A 48 -9.34 15.20 -2.55
CA VAL A 48 -8.58 15.87 -3.60
C VAL A 48 -9.13 17.28 -3.76
N PRO A 49 -8.31 18.33 -3.59
CA PRO A 49 -8.75 19.71 -3.80
C PRO A 49 -9.17 19.94 -5.26
N ALA A 50 -10.20 20.76 -5.47
CA ALA A 50 -10.63 21.19 -6.81
C ALA A 50 -9.61 22.14 -7.46
N ASP A 51 -8.85 22.88 -6.64
CA ASP A 51 -7.75 23.71 -7.13
C ASP A 51 -6.58 22.87 -7.58
N ALA A 52 -6.21 23.01 -8.87
CA ALA A 52 -5.18 22.21 -9.50
C ALA A 52 -3.78 22.44 -8.90
N GLU A 53 -3.45 23.67 -8.49
CA GLU A 53 -2.17 23.99 -7.89
C GLU A 53 -2.05 23.33 -6.51
N GLN A 54 -3.07 23.41 -5.70
CA GLN A 54 -3.12 22.77 -4.40
C GLN A 54 -3.07 21.23 -4.53
N ALA A 55 -3.79 20.66 -5.50
CA ALA A 55 -3.76 19.22 -5.78
C ALA A 55 -2.37 18.76 -6.19
N VAL A 56 -1.68 19.51 -7.06
CA VAL A 56 -0.29 19.24 -7.50
C VAL A 56 0.67 19.32 -6.31
N ARG A 57 0.51 20.32 -5.44
CA ARG A 57 1.35 20.49 -4.23
C ARG A 57 1.18 19.32 -3.27
N ILE A 58 -0.04 18.89 -3.01
CA ILE A 58 -0.32 17.72 -2.16
C ILE A 58 0.25 16.44 -2.79
N ASN A 59 0.03 16.26 -4.10
CA ASN A 59 0.60 15.14 -4.84
C ASN A 59 2.13 15.08 -4.71
N GLY A 60 2.79 16.23 -4.87
CA GLY A 60 4.25 16.38 -4.69
C GLY A 60 4.70 16.02 -3.26
N ALA A 61 3.95 16.48 -2.25
CA ALA A 61 4.23 16.15 -0.86
C ALA A 61 4.12 14.64 -0.58
N VAL A 62 3.08 13.98 -1.12
CA VAL A 62 2.88 12.52 -1.00
C VAL A 62 4.00 11.76 -1.70
N GLN A 63 4.41 12.21 -2.89
CA GLN A 63 5.53 11.60 -3.63
C GLN A 63 6.84 11.74 -2.86
N LEU A 64 7.18 12.93 -2.38
CA LEU A 64 8.43 13.18 -1.64
C LEU A 64 8.48 12.38 -0.32
N ALA A 65 7.41 12.41 0.46
CA ALA A 65 7.32 11.65 1.70
C ALA A 65 7.37 10.13 1.43
N GLY A 66 6.60 9.66 0.45
CA GLY A 66 6.60 8.25 0.05
C GLY A 66 7.97 7.78 -0.45
N ALA A 67 8.64 8.59 -1.28
CA ALA A 67 9.98 8.32 -1.76
C ALA A 67 11.01 8.22 -0.63
N THR A 68 10.98 9.15 0.32
CA THR A 68 11.85 9.14 1.50
C THR A 68 11.63 7.87 2.34
N LEU A 69 10.37 7.53 2.63
CA LEU A 69 10.04 6.34 3.41
C LEU A 69 10.39 5.04 2.68
N LEU A 70 10.22 5.00 1.36
CA LEU A 70 10.59 3.86 0.53
C LEU A 70 12.11 3.66 0.50
N ALA A 71 12.87 4.72 0.29
CA ALA A 71 14.34 4.70 0.28
C ALA A 71 14.91 4.23 1.62
N LEU A 72 14.37 4.74 2.72
CA LEU A 72 14.77 4.34 4.08
C LEU A 72 14.26 2.93 4.47
N GLY A 73 13.43 2.31 3.64
CA GLY A 73 12.83 1.01 3.94
C GLY A 73 11.82 1.03 5.08
N ARG A 74 11.30 2.20 5.44
CA ARG A 74 10.24 2.36 6.44
C ARG A 74 8.88 2.24 5.77
N ILE A 75 8.04 1.33 6.28
CA ILE A 75 6.71 1.02 5.70
C ILE A 75 6.72 0.91 4.17
N PRO A 76 7.68 0.19 3.54
CA PRO A 76 7.99 0.29 2.11
C PRO A 76 6.80 -0.07 1.22
N ARG A 77 5.92 -0.96 1.65
CA ARG A 77 4.74 -1.39 0.91
C ARG A 77 3.70 -0.28 0.79
N LEU A 78 3.40 0.41 1.90
CA LEU A 78 2.46 1.54 1.90
C LEU A 78 3.04 2.73 1.13
N SER A 79 4.33 2.99 1.30
CA SER A 79 5.03 4.04 0.53
C SER A 79 4.96 3.77 -0.97
N ALA A 80 5.24 2.55 -1.41
CA ALA A 80 5.16 2.18 -2.82
C ALA A 80 3.73 2.30 -3.37
N LEU A 81 2.70 1.90 -2.60
CA LEU A 81 1.29 2.06 -2.99
C LEU A 81 0.88 3.53 -3.08
N ALA A 82 1.28 4.36 -2.12
CA ALA A 82 0.99 5.78 -2.14
C ALA A 82 1.61 6.46 -3.37
N ILE A 83 2.88 6.17 -3.66
CA ILE A 83 3.55 6.69 -4.87
C ILE A 83 2.86 6.17 -6.14
N ALA A 84 2.51 4.88 -6.20
CA ALA A 84 1.81 4.30 -7.34
C ALA A 84 0.46 5.00 -7.59
N GLY A 85 -0.29 5.30 -6.54
CA GLY A 85 -1.56 6.04 -6.63
C GLY A 85 -1.39 7.44 -7.18
N THR A 86 -0.30 8.14 -6.83
CA THR A 86 0.00 9.49 -7.35
C THR A 86 0.56 9.46 -8.78
N LEU A 87 1.24 8.39 -9.16
CA LEU A 87 1.86 8.27 -10.49
C LEU A 87 0.83 8.19 -11.62
N VAL A 88 -0.34 7.56 -11.37
CA VAL A 88 -1.39 7.42 -12.38
C VAL A 88 -1.91 8.77 -12.85
N PRO A 89 -2.46 9.66 -11.99
CA PRO A 89 -2.91 10.97 -12.43
C PRO A 89 -1.77 11.83 -12.98
N THR A 90 -0.56 11.75 -12.42
CA THR A 90 0.61 12.49 -12.92
C THR A 90 0.96 12.06 -14.35
N THR A 91 0.90 10.77 -14.65
CA THR A 91 1.17 10.25 -16.01
C THR A 91 0.10 10.71 -17.00
N LEU A 92 -1.17 10.67 -16.60
CA LEU A 92 -2.27 11.14 -17.44
C LEU A 92 -2.25 12.66 -17.64
N ALA A 93 -1.80 13.43 -16.66
CA ALA A 93 -1.66 14.89 -16.82
C ALA A 93 -0.48 15.28 -17.71
N GLY A 94 0.62 14.54 -17.65
CA GLY A 94 1.87 14.90 -18.31
C GLY A 94 2.09 14.25 -19.69
N HIS A 95 1.53 13.07 -19.95
CA HIS A 95 1.97 12.22 -21.05
C HIS A 95 0.82 11.58 -21.84
N ARG A 96 -0.19 12.38 -22.21
CA ARG A 96 -1.30 11.97 -23.09
C ARG A 96 -0.88 12.01 -24.56
N PHE A 97 -0.04 11.08 -24.97
CA PHE A 97 0.53 11.03 -26.32
C PHE A 97 -0.52 10.90 -27.44
N TRP A 98 -1.72 10.44 -27.13
CA TRP A 98 -2.84 10.31 -28.09
C TRP A 98 -3.51 11.66 -28.41
N GLU A 99 -3.23 12.72 -27.64
CA GLU A 99 -3.73 14.09 -27.87
C GLU A 99 -2.70 14.98 -28.57
N VAL A 100 -1.51 14.45 -28.86
CA VAL A 100 -0.43 15.20 -29.50
C VAL A 100 -0.45 14.99 -31.00
N ASP A 101 -0.51 16.06 -31.77
CA ASP A 101 -0.59 16.00 -33.25
C ASP A 101 0.78 15.79 -33.92
N ASP A 102 1.82 16.46 -33.41
CA ASP A 102 3.17 16.32 -33.95
C ASP A 102 3.72 14.89 -33.72
N PRO A 103 4.14 14.20 -34.83
CA PRO A 103 4.61 12.81 -34.72
C PRO A 103 5.86 12.64 -33.85
N GLN A 104 6.76 13.62 -33.83
CA GLN A 104 7.99 13.55 -33.06
C GLN A 104 7.72 13.74 -31.59
N GLU A 105 6.91 14.74 -31.24
CA GLU A 105 6.48 14.97 -29.87
C GLU A 105 5.63 13.80 -29.34
N ARG A 106 4.71 13.29 -30.14
CA ARG A 106 3.92 12.10 -29.83
C ARG A 106 4.81 10.90 -29.49
N ALA A 107 5.86 10.67 -30.28
CA ALA A 107 6.80 9.58 -30.01
C ALA A 107 7.52 9.75 -28.66
N GLN A 108 7.94 10.97 -28.32
CA GLN A 108 8.57 11.29 -27.04
C GLN A 108 7.60 11.10 -25.87
N GLN A 109 6.38 11.64 -25.98
CA GLN A 109 5.35 11.49 -24.92
C GLN A 109 4.98 10.01 -24.70
N ARG A 110 4.91 9.22 -25.76
CA ARG A 110 4.69 7.77 -25.68
C ARG A 110 5.82 7.08 -24.92
N ILE A 111 7.07 7.44 -25.13
CA ILE A 111 8.21 6.89 -24.39
C ILE A 111 8.10 7.25 -22.91
N HIS A 112 7.74 8.49 -22.58
CA HIS A 112 7.54 8.91 -21.19
C HIS A 112 6.39 8.16 -20.52
N PHE A 113 5.28 7.98 -21.22
CA PHE A 113 4.15 7.18 -20.74
C PHE A 113 4.56 5.73 -20.44
N LEU A 114 5.26 5.07 -21.37
CA LEU A 114 5.73 3.69 -21.20
C LEU A 114 6.76 3.57 -20.05
N LYS A 115 7.65 4.55 -19.88
CA LYS A 115 8.57 4.60 -18.74
C LYS A 115 7.80 4.68 -17.41
N ASN A 116 6.80 5.54 -17.32
CA ASN A 116 5.98 5.65 -16.12
C ASN A 116 5.19 4.36 -15.84
N LEU A 117 4.71 3.69 -16.90
CA LEU A 117 4.05 2.37 -16.75
C LEU A 117 5.03 1.30 -16.23
N ALA A 118 6.27 1.30 -16.70
CA ALA A 118 7.31 0.39 -16.20
C ALA A 118 7.66 0.69 -14.72
N ILE A 119 7.75 1.98 -14.35
CA ILE A 119 7.97 2.41 -12.95
C ILE A 119 6.79 1.98 -12.07
N LEU A 120 5.55 2.13 -12.56
CA LEU A 120 4.35 1.65 -11.86
C LEU A 120 4.44 0.15 -11.59
N GLY A 121 4.86 -0.64 -12.58
CA GLY A 121 5.13 -2.08 -12.39
C GLY A 121 6.16 -2.33 -11.29
N GLY A 122 7.25 -1.58 -11.26
CA GLY A 122 8.27 -1.65 -10.20
C GLY A 122 7.71 -1.29 -8.80
N LEU A 123 6.86 -0.27 -8.70
CA LEU A 123 6.18 0.11 -7.45
C LEU A 123 5.22 -0.96 -6.97
N LEU A 124 4.46 -1.59 -7.88
CA LEU A 124 3.56 -2.69 -7.53
C LEU A 124 4.34 -3.92 -7.02
N LEU A 125 5.48 -4.24 -7.63
CA LEU A 125 6.39 -5.28 -7.13
C LEU A 125 6.96 -4.90 -5.75
N ALA A 126 7.35 -3.65 -5.52
CA ALA A 126 7.81 -3.18 -4.23
C ALA A 126 6.69 -3.23 -3.16
N ALA A 127 5.45 -2.94 -3.55
CA ALA A 127 4.28 -3.06 -2.68
C ALA A 127 3.95 -4.54 -2.34
N ALA A 128 4.18 -5.45 -3.27
CA ALA A 128 4.01 -6.89 -3.05
C ALA A 128 5.15 -7.52 -2.24
N ASP A 129 6.34 -6.88 -2.20
CA ASP A 129 7.52 -7.41 -1.50
C ASP A 129 7.29 -7.49 0.02
N THR A 130 7.23 -8.72 0.53
CA THR A 130 7.07 -8.99 1.96
C THR A 130 8.38 -8.95 2.74
N ALA A 131 9.51 -8.68 2.08
CA ALA A 131 10.86 -8.70 2.65
C ALA A 131 11.23 -10.04 3.34
N GLY A 132 10.61 -11.14 2.91
CA GLY A 132 10.76 -12.47 3.51
C GLY A 132 9.85 -12.71 4.72
N ALA A 133 9.06 -11.72 5.15
CA ALA A 133 8.04 -11.93 6.16
C ALA A 133 6.81 -12.63 5.55
N PRO A 134 6.07 -13.44 6.33
CA PRO A 134 4.85 -14.06 5.85
C PRO A 134 3.83 -13.01 5.38
N SER A 135 3.13 -13.27 4.27
CA SER A 135 2.11 -12.36 3.73
C SER A 135 1.00 -12.09 4.75
N LEU A 136 0.31 -10.95 4.63
CA LEU A 136 -0.83 -10.63 5.50
C LEU A 136 -1.91 -11.71 5.43
N ALA A 137 -2.16 -12.27 4.25
CA ALA A 137 -3.11 -13.38 4.07
C ALA A 137 -2.66 -14.66 4.80
N TRP A 138 -1.35 -14.96 4.81
CA TRP A 138 -0.81 -16.08 5.58
C TRP A 138 -0.92 -15.81 7.08
N ARG A 139 -0.55 -14.61 7.55
CA ARG A 139 -0.65 -14.20 8.97
C ARG A 139 -2.09 -14.27 9.47
N GLY A 140 -3.05 -13.78 8.69
CA GLY A 140 -4.48 -13.85 9.01
C GLY A 140 -4.97 -15.28 9.09
N ARG A 141 -4.63 -16.13 8.11
CA ARG A 141 -4.98 -17.56 8.14
C ARG A 141 -4.34 -18.29 9.30
N HIS A 142 -3.10 -17.95 9.63
CA HIS A 142 -2.39 -18.58 10.77
C HIS A 142 -3.02 -18.16 12.10
N ALA A 143 -3.31 -16.88 12.29
CA ALA A 143 -4.01 -16.39 13.49
C ALA A 143 -5.41 -17.03 13.65
N ALA A 144 -6.17 -17.13 12.56
CA ALA A 144 -7.48 -17.80 12.59
C ALA A 144 -7.37 -19.30 12.95
N ARG A 145 -6.33 -19.99 12.45
CA ARG A 145 -6.08 -21.41 12.82
C ARG A 145 -5.68 -21.54 14.28
N GLN A 146 -4.88 -20.63 14.82
CA GLN A 146 -4.50 -20.62 16.23
C GLN A 146 -5.73 -20.39 17.12
N ALA A 147 -6.54 -19.37 16.83
CA ALA A 147 -7.76 -19.08 17.57
C ALA A 147 -8.72 -20.29 17.60
N ARG A 148 -8.91 -20.98 16.48
CA ARG A 148 -9.71 -22.22 16.42
C ARG A 148 -9.13 -23.33 17.29
N ARG A 149 -7.81 -23.50 17.34
CA ARG A 149 -7.14 -24.48 18.17
C ARG A 149 -7.30 -24.16 19.65
N ASP A 150 -7.20 -22.90 20.04
CA ASP A 150 -7.34 -22.46 21.42
C ASP A 150 -8.77 -22.64 21.91
N VAL A 151 -9.78 -22.31 21.10
CA VAL A 151 -11.18 -22.60 21.40
C VAL A 151 -11.42 -24.12 21.57
N ALA A 152 -10.84 -24.93 20.68
CA ALA A 152 -10.97 -26.40 20.79
C ALA A 152 -10.30 -26.94 22.06
N ARG A 153 -9.12 -26.41 22.44
CA ARG A 153 -8.45 -26.77 23.69
C ARG A 153 -9.29 -26.39 24.92
N THR A 154 -9.77 -25.16 24.96
CA THR A 154 -10.61 -24.68 26.06
C THR A 154 -11.88 -25.52 26.22
N ARG A 155 -12.54 -25.88 25.11
CA ARG A 155 -13.72 -26.77 25.13
C ARG A 155 -13.37 -28.19 25.64
N ARG A 156 -12.19 -28.71 25.28
CA ARG A 156 -11.73 -30.01 25.73
C ARG A 156 -11.43 -30.01 27.24
N THR A 157 -10.73 -28.99 27.72
CA THR A 157 -10.43 -28.85 29.16
C THR A 157 -11.71 -28.67 30.00
N ALA A 158 -12.65 -27.86 29.52
CA ALA A 158 -13.95 -27.69 30.16
C ALA A 158 -14.74 -29.00 30.25
N ARG A 159 -14.75 -29.81 29.18
CA ARG A 159 -15.40 -31.13 29.18
C ARG A 159 -14.74 -32.09 30.15
N VAL A 160 -13.42 -32.14 30.24
CA VAL A 160 -12.67 -32.98 31.15
C VAL A 160 -12.96 -32.56 32.60
N ALA A 161 -12.94 -31.26 32.87
CA ALA A 161 -13.26 -30.72 34.22
C ALA A 161 -14.71 -31.05 34.64
N ALA A 162 -15.68 -30.90 33.74
CA ALA A 162 -17.08 -31.26 34.00
C ALA A 162 -17.25 -32.76 34.29
N GLN A 163 -16.57 -33.64 33.54
CA GLN A 163 -16.59 -35.07 33.77
C GLN A 163 -15.95 -35.46 35.12
N ALA A 164 -14.85 -34.81 35.50
CA ALA A 164 -14.19 -35.02 36.79
C ALA A 164 -15.09 -34.58 37.94
N GLY A 165 -15.78 -33.44 37.81
CA GLY A 165 -16.74 -32.96 38.79
C GLY A 165 -17.92 -33.92 38.99
N VAL A 166 -18.49 -34.47 37.92
CA VAL A 166 -19.55 -35.47 37.99
C VAL A 166 -19.07 -36.76 38.67
N ARG A 167 -17.85 -37.23 38.40
CA ARG A 167 -17.28 -38.43 39.04
C ARG A 167 -17.05 -38.19 40.51
N ALA A 168 -16.50 -37.05 40.90
CA ALA A 168 -16.29 -36.69 42.32
C ALA A 168 -17.62 -36.61 43.09
N GLY A 169 -18.64 -36.00 42.48
CA GLY A 169 -19.99 -35.94 43.05
C GLY A 169 -20.62 -37.31 43.28
N ARG A 170 -20.45 -38.24 42.34
CA ARG A 170 -20.96 -39.65 42.52
C ARG A 170 -20.21 -40.40 43.58
N VAL A 171 -18.91 -40.19 43.76
CA VAL A 171 -18.12 -40.85 44.86
C VAL A 171 -18.54 -40.31 46.21
N SER A 172 -18.73 -38.99 46.36
CA SER A 172 -19.16 -38.37 47.61
C SER A 172 -20.60 -38.80 48.02
N ALA A 173 -21.51 -38.90 47.04
CA ALA A 173 -22.87 -39.39 47.28
C ALA A 173 -22.89 -40.86 47.79
N ARG A 174 -22.05 -41.73 47.22
CA ARG A 174 -21.94 -43.14 47.70
C ARG A 174 -21.32 -43.26 49.06
N ARG A 175 -20.41 -42.33 49.45
CA ARG A 175 -19.86 -42.34 50.85
C ARG A 175 -20.84 -41.85 51.90
N ARG A 176 -21.83 -41.01 51.53
CA ARG A 176 -22.87 -40.55 52.46
C ARG A 176 -24.02 -41.54 52.63
N ALA A 177 -24.17 -42.51 51.72
CA ALA A 177 -25.23 -43.52 51.76
C ALA A 177 -24.80 -44.83 52.44
N ARG A 178 -23.59 -44.89 53.00
CA ARG A 178 -23.08 -45.97 53.90
C ARG A 178 -22.91 -45.44 55.32
#